data_badd5e993ed31f4e82f312fbd4afea99
#
_entry.id   badd5e993ed31f4e82f312fbd4afea99
#
_cell.length_a   1.000
_cell.length_b   1.000
_cell.length_c   1.000
_cell.angle_alpha   90.00
_cell.angle_beta   90.00
_cell.angle_gamma   90.00
#
_symmetry.space_group_name_H-M   'P 1'
#
loop_
_entity.id
_entity.type
_entity.pdbx_description
1 polymer ?
#
loop_
_entity_poly.entity_id
_entity_poly.type
_entity_poly.pdbx_seq_one_letter_code
_entity_poly.pdbx_strand_id
1 'polypeptide(L)'
;MNEVMNKAMDNLLDKRANTDEFNKMYYRGEETDKTLNTIERIEKLFEMIRENRKYQKSILCDKKIAMRKDPEDPKIDPKSVELYADLQEEMVKHIKDLKSYTRIMERNIAW
;
A
#
# COMPACT_ATOMS: atom_id res chain seq x y z
N MET A 1 -13.15 12.89 3.07
CA MET A 1 -12.77 12.69 1.66
C MET A 1 -13.97 12.44 0.75
N ASN A 2 -14.91 11.60 1.12
CA ASN A 2 -16.08 11.31 0.30
C ASN A 2 -16.98 12.55 0.08
N GLU A 3 -17.12 13.43 1.06
CA GLU A 3 -17.88 14.66 0.91
C GLU A 3 -17.25 15.65 -0.07
N VAL A 4 -15.93 15.74 -0.08
CA VAL A 4 -15.19 16.61 -1.03
C VAL A 4 -15.30 16.06 -2.44
N MET A 5 -15.20 14.75 -2.62
CA MET A 5 -15.36 14.12 -3.92
C MET A 5 -16.81 14.22 -4.42
N ASN A 6 -17.80 14.05 -3.54
CA ASN A 6 -19.20 14.20 -3.88
C ASN A 6 -19.54 15.63 -4.28
N LYS A 7 -19.03 16.62 -3.56
CA LYS A 7 -19.16 18.03 -3.94
C LYS A 7 -18.52 18.34 -5.27
N ALA A 8 -17.33 17.79 -5.53
CA ALA A 8 -16.68 17.95 -6.81
C ALA A 8 -17.51 17.32 -7.93
N MET A 9 -18.06 16.13 -7.73
CA MET A 9 -18.95 15.47 -8.70
C MET A 9 -20.24 16.26 -8.91
N ASP A 10 -20.86 16.77 -7.88
CA ASP A 10 -22.06 17.61 -7.97
C ASP A 10 -21.79 18.91 -8.74
N ASN A 11 -20.69 19.59 -8.44
CA ASN A 11 -20.25 20.75 -9.19
C ASN A 11 -19.99 20.45 -10.67
N LEU A 12 -19.47 19.28 -10.97
CA LEU A 12 -19.24 18.81 -12.31
C LEU A 12 -20.54 18.55 -13.06
N LEU A 13 -21.52 17.97 -12.42
CA LEU A 13 -22.86 17.75 -12.97
C LEU A 13 -23.58 19.07 -13.22
N ASP A 14 -23.45 20.04 -12.30
CA ASP A 14 -24.02 21.37 -12.44
C ASP A 14 -23.38 22.16 -13.60
N LYS A 15 -22.10 21.95 -13.84
CA LYS A 15 -21.34 22.58 -14.93
C LYS A 15 -21.41 21.81 -16.26
N ARG A 16 -22.23 20.80 -16.32
CA ARG A 16 -22.38 19.94 -17.51
C ARG A 16 -22.79 20.68 -18.78
N ALA A 17 -23.42 21.85 -18.63
CA ALA A 17 -23.76 22.73 -19.72
C ALA A 17 -22.56 23.52 -20.29
N ASN A 18 -21.44 23.56 -19.58
CA ASN A 18 -20.22 24.22 -20.02
C ASN A 18 -19.28 23.21 -20.70
N THR A 19 -19.29 23.24 -22.02
CA THR A 19 -18.59 22.29 -22.88
C THR A 19 -17.07 22.28 -22.65
N ASP A 20 -16.48 23.44 -22.38
CA ASP A 20 -15.03 23.57 -22.16
C ASP A 20 -14.58 22.92 -20.87
N GLU A 21 -15.33 23.08 -19.78
CA GLU A 21 -15.04 22.43 -18.51
C GLU A 21 -15.28 20.93 -18.57
N PHE A 22 -16.33 20.52 -19.27
CA PHE A 22 -16.62 19.11 -19.52
C PHE A 22 -15.50 18.45 -20.32
N ASN A 23 -15.02 19.08 -21.36
CA ASN A 23 -13.90 18.59 -22.17
C ASN A 23 -12.61 18.49 -21.35
N LYS A 24 -12.30 19.48 -20.53
CA LYS A 24 -11.15 19.45 -19.62
C LYS A 24 -11.22 18.27 -18.67
N MET A 25 -12.39 17.95 -18.16
CA MET A 25 -12.60 16.79 -17.32
C MET A 25 -12.42 15.48 -18.07
N TYR A 26 -12.95 15.39 -19.27
CA TYR A 26 -12.80 14.20 -20.10
C TYR A 26 -11.33 13.90 -20.40
N TYR A 27 -10.56 14.92 -20.74
CA TYR A 27 -9.12 14.79 -20.96
C TYR A 27 -8.34 14.45 -19.70
N ARG A 28 -8.85 14.79 -18.53
CA ARG A 28 -8.27 14.40 -17.24
C ARG A 28 -8.65 12.98 -16.80
N GLY A 29 -9.52 12.31 -17.53
CA GLY A 29 -9.94 10.96 -17.26
C GLY A 29 -8.77 9.98 -17.20
N GLU A 30 -7.79 10.09 -18.09
CA GLU A 30 -6.58 9.26 -18.06
C GLU A 30 -5.76 9.47 -16.80
N GLU A 31 -5.59 10.70 -16.33
CA GLU A 31 -4.88 11.01 -15.09
C GLU A 31 -5.65 10.49 -13.87
N THR A 32 -6.97 10.59 -13.91
CA THR A 32 -7.84 10.03 -12.87
C THR A 32 -7.70 8.51 -12.81
N ASP A 33 -7.71 7.84 -13.94
CA ASP A 33 -7.52 6.39 -14.01
C ASP A 33 -6.14 5.98 -13.51
N LYS A 34 -5.08 6.71 -13.84
CA LYS A 34 -3.74 6.48 -13.30
C LYS A 34 -3.70 6.64 -11.78
N THR A 35 -4.39 7.65 -11.26
CA THR A 35 -4.49 7.88 -9.83
C THR A 35 -5.22 6.75 -9.14
N LEU A 36 -6.35 6.29 -9.68
CA LEU A 36 -7.08 5.14 -9.16
C LEU A 36 -6.23 3.87 -9.17
N ASN A 37 -5.52 3.61 -10.25
CA ASN A 37 -4.60 2.49 -10.35
C ASN A 37 -3.49 2.57 -9.30
N THR A 38 -2.98 3.76 -9.04
CA THR A 38 -1.96 3.99 -8.00
C THR A 38 -2.52 3.70 -6.62
N ILE A 39 -3.75 4.13 -6.33
CA ILE A 39 -4.45 3.84 -5.07
C ILE A 39 -4.62 2.33 -4.88
N GLU A 40 -5.07 1.62 -5.91
CA GLU A 40 -5.22 0.17 -5.88
C GLU A 40 -3.90 -0.55 -5.60
N ARG A 41 -2.82 -0.10 -6.20
CA ARG A 41 -1.49 -0.64 -5.94
C ARG A 41 -1.02 -0.38 -4.52
N ILE A 42 -1.30 0.79 -3.98
CA ILE A 42 -1.02 1.12 -2.58
C ILE A 42 -1.81 0.21 -1.64
N GLU A 43 -3.09 0.01 -1.89
CA GLU A 43 -3.94 -0.90 -1.10
C GLU A 43 -3.39 -2.33 -1.13
N LYS A 44 -2.99 -2.81 -2.31
CA LYS A 44 -2.40 -4.12 -2.47
C LYS A 44 -1.08 -4.25 -1.71
N LEU A 45 -0.24 -3.21 -1.74
CA LEU A 45 1.00 -3.17 -0.97
C LEU A 45 0.75 -3.23 0.53
N PHE A 46 -0.28 -2.54 1.03
CA PHE A 46 -0.67 -2.64 2.44
C PHE A 46 -1.09 -4.05 2.83
N GLU A 47 -1.81 -4.75 1.97
CA GLU A 47 -2.16 -6.15 2.21
C GLU A 47 -0.92 -7.04 2.25
N MET A 48 0.00 -6.87 1.31
CA MET A 48 1.26 -7.62 1.26
C MET A 48 2.13 -7.35 2.48
N ILE A 49 2.21 -6.11 2.93
CA ILE A 49 2.93 -5.71 4.15
C ILE A 49 2.27 -6.36 5.38
N ARG A 50 0.95 -6.35 5.45
CA ARG A 50 0.20 -6.96 6.56
C ARG A 50 0.48 -8.46 6.64
N GLU A 51 0.41 -9.18 5.53
CA GLU A 51 0.71 -10.61 5.49
C GLU A 51 2.16 -10.90 5.86
N ASN A 52 3.09 -10.13 5.31
CA ASN A 52 4.51 -10.28 5.62
C ASN A 52 4.75 -10.11 7.14
N ARG A 53 4.18 -9.08 7.75
CA ARG A 53 4.27 -8.84 9.19
C ARG A 53 3.66 -9.98 10.00
N LYS A 54 2.56 -10.55 9.54
CA LYS A 54 1.92 -11.70 10.18
C LYS A 54 2.84 -12.92 10.22
N TYR A 55 3.51 -13.22 9.12
CA TYR A 55 4.48 -14.31 9.04
C TYR A 55 5.72 -14.04 9.90
N GLN A 56 6.28 -12.84 9.86
CA GLN A 56 7.40 -12.46 10.73
C GLN A 56 7.04 -12.63 12.21
N LYS A 57 5.86 -12.17 12.60
CA LYS A 57 5.35 -12.29 13.97
C LYS A 57 5.22 -13.74 14.38
N SER A 58 4.72 -14.61 13.52
CA SER A 58 4.60 -16.04 13.78
C SER A 58 5.96 -16.69 14.03
N ILE A 59 6.95 -16.38 13.18
CA ILE A 59 8.32 -16.90 13.34
C ILE A 59 8.93 -16.44 14.67
N LEU A 60 8.77 -15.16 15.02
CA LEU A 60 9.29 -14.61 16.26
C LEU A 60 8.60 -15.20 17.49
N CYS A 61 7.30 -15.49 17.40
CA CYS A 61 6.58 -16.20 18.47
C CYS A 61 7.12 -17.61 18.69
N ASP A 62 7.37 -18.36 17.60
CA ASP A 62 7.94 -19.69 17.66
C ASP A 62 9.36 -19.67 18.27
N LYS A 63 10.17 -18.69 17.88
CA LYS A 63 11.49 -18.46 18.47
C LYS A 63 11.39 -18.21 19.98
N LYS A 64 10.46 -17.37 20.39
CA LYS A 64 10.21 -17.06 21.80
C LYS A 64 9.84 -18.31 22.60
N ILE A 65 8.99 -19.17 22.05
CA ILE A 65 8.60 -20.45 22.65
C ILE A 65 9.81 -21.36 22.77
N ALA A 66 10.62 -21.51 21.73
CA ALA A 66 11.81 -22.31 21.72
C ALA A 66 12.83 -21.85 22.79
N MET A 67 13.01 -20.54 22.93
CA MET A 67 13.91 -19.94 23.93
C MET A 67 13.41 -20.16 25.36
N ARG A 68 12.10 -20.17 25.57
CA ARG A 68 11.51 -20.49 26.90
C ARG A 68 11.66 -21.93 27.28
N LYS A 69 11.57 -22.85 26.31
CA LYS A 69 11.72 -24.29 26.55
C LYS A 69 13.15 -24.70 26.91
N ASP A 70 14.12 -24.12 26.20
CA ASP A 70 15.54 -24.37 26.40
C ASP A 70 16.34 -23.09 26.18
N PRO A 71 16.52 -22.25 27.24
CA PRO A 71 17.25 -21.00 27.14
C PRO A 71 18.72 -21.13 26.75
N GLU A 72 19.35 -22.27 27.08
CA GLU A 72 20.76 -22.51 26.81
C GLU A 72 21.02 -23.03 25.39
N ASP A 73 20.09 -23.78 24.83
CA ASP A 73 20.22 -24.33 23.48
C ASP A 73 18.84 -24.32 22.76
N PRO A 74 18.34 -23.15 22.43
CA PRO A 74 17.03 -23.05 21.77
C PRO A 74 17.09 -23.67 20.37
N LYS A 75 16.25 -24.64 20.14
CA LYS A 75 16.12 -25.31 18.85
C LYS A 75 15.29 -24.46 17.91
N ILE A 76 15.97 -23.68 17.08
CA ILE A 76 15.35 -22.83 16.06
C ILE A 76 15.58 -23.48 14.70
N ASP A 77 14.50 -23.65 13.93
CA ASP A 77 14.57 -24.20 12.58
C ASP A 77 15.37 -23.26 11.68
N PRO A 78 16.48 -23.73 11.05
CA PRO A 78 17.24 -22.91 10.11
C PRO A 78 16.41 -22.37 8.94
N LYS A 79 15.42 -23.12 8.49
CA LYS A 79 14.50 -22.67 7.43
C LYS A 79 13.67 -21.46 7.86
N SER A 80 13.27 -21.41 9.13
CA SER A 80 12.55 -20.26 9.68
C SER A 80 13.43 -19.01 9.74
N VAL A 81 14.71 -19.18 10.01
CA VAL A 81 15.68 -18.06 10.01
C VAL A 81 15.85 -17.50 8.61
N GLU A 82 16.02 -18.36 7.61
CA GLU A 82 16.09 -17.95 6.20
C GLU A 82 14.81 -17.26 5.74
N LEU A 83 13.66 -17.85 6.06
CA LEU A 83 12.36 -17.27 5.71
C LEU A 83 12.19 -15.88 6.35
N TYR A 84 12.60 -15.70 7.59
CA TYR A 84 12.54 -14.41 8.28
C TYR A 84 13.42 -13.36 7.56
N ALA A 85 14.63 -13.72 7.17
CA ALA A 85 15.51 -12.84 6.41
C ALA A 85 14.91 -12.45 5.06
N ASP A 86 14.34 -13.41 4.34
CA ASP A 86 13.66 -13.18 3.06
C ASP A 86 12.44 -12.25 3.22
N LEU A 87 11.66 -12.45 4.29
CA LEU A 87 10.51 -11.60 4.61
C LEU A 87 10.95 -10.17 4.93
N GLN A 88 12.08 -9.97 5.60
CA GLN A 88 12.62 -8.64 5.85
C GLN A 88 13.07 -7.95 4.57
N GLU A 89 13.74 -8.65 3.66
CA GLU A 89 14.13 -8.12 2.35
C GLU A 89 12.91 -7.74 1.52
N GLU A 90 11.91 -8.59 1.50
CA GLU A 90 10.65 -8.34 0.82
C GLU A 90 9.93 -7.12 1.40
N MET A 91 9.94 -6.98 2.72
CA MET A 91 9.36 -5.81 3.40
C MET A 91 10.05 -4.52 2.98
N VAL A 92 11.38 -4.51 2.85
CA VAL A 92 12.13 -3.34 2.38
C VAL A 92 11.70 -2.96 0.97
N LYS A 93 11.51 -3.93 0.08
CA LYS A 93 11.01 -3.68 -1.28
C LYS A 93 9.62 -3.07 -1.27
N HIS A 94 8.71 -3.62 -0.47
CA HIS A 94 7.35 -3.09 -0.35
C HIS A 94 7.33 -1.66 0.17
N ILE A 95 8.17 -1.34 1.14
CA ILE A 95 8.29 0.02 1.69
C ILE A 95 8.83 0.99 0.64
N LYS A 96 9.82 0.58 -0.14
CA LYS A 96 10.35 1.39 -1.25
C LYS A 96 9.29 1.67 -2.30
N ASP A 97 8.53 0.65 -2.69
CA ASP A 97 7.45 0.78 -3.65
C ASP A 97 6.34 1.70 -3.11
N LEU A 98 5.99 1.54 -1.84
CA LEU A 98 5.01 2.40 -1.18
C LEU A 98 5.44 3.86 -1.19
N LYS A 99 6.70 4.16 -0.90
CA LYS A 99 7.25 5.51 -0.97
C LYS A 99 7.17 6.10 -2.37
N SER A 100 7.47 5.29 -3.39
CA SER A 100 7.37 5.71 -4.79
C SER A 100 5.94 6.07 -5.18
N TYR A 101 4.96 5.24 -4.82
CA TYR A 101 3.55 5.51 -5.10
C TYR A 101 3.02 6.70 -4.30
N THR A 102 3.47 6.89 -3.07
CA THR A 102 3.11 8.04 -2.25
C THR A 102 3.59 9.34 -2.90
N ARG A 103 4.79 9.37 -3.46
CA ARG A 103 5.29 10.52 -4.21
C ARG A 103 4.46 10.84 -5.45
N ILE A 104 4.02 9.81 -6.17
CA ILE A 104 3.10 9.97 -7.31
C ILE A 104 1.79 10.59 -6.86
N MET A 105 1.24 10.14 -5.74
CA MET A 105 0.01 10.68 -5.17
C MET A 105 0.17 12.14 -4.75
N GLU A 106 1.29 12.52 -4.14
CA GLU A 106 1.59 13.91 -3.78
C GLU A 106 1.61 14.81 -5.00
N ARG A 107 2.20 14.36 -6.10
CA ARG A 107 2.20 15.11 -7.36
C ARG A 107 0.79 15.31 -7.92
N ASN A 108 -0.05 14.29 -7.81
CA ASN A 108 -1.42 14.32 -8.32
C ASN A 108 -2.33 15.22 -7.47
N ILE A 109 -2.03 15.41 -6.20
CA ILE A 109 -2.78 16.32 -5.31
C ILE A 109 -2.55 17.80 -5.70
N ALA A 110 -1.43 18.11 -6.32
CA ALA A 110 -1.08 19.49 -6.68
C ALA A 110 -1.89 20.07 -7.85
N TRP A 111 -2.71 19.29 -8.51
CA TRP A 111 -3.59 19.74 -9.58
C TRP A 111 -5.01 20.01 -9.07
#